data_3a470659e2f3b37f252cdb47a7ebcbb0
#
_entry.id   3a470659e2f3b37f252cdb47a7ebcbb0
#
_cell.length_a   1.000
_cell.length_b   1.000
_cell.length_c   1.000
_cell.angle_alpha   90.00
_cell.angle_beta   90.00
_cell.angle_gamma   90.00
#
_symmetry.space_group_name_H-M   'P 1'
#
loop_
_entity.id
_entity.type
_entity.pdbx_description
1 polymer ?
#
loop_
_entity_poly.entity_id
_entity_poly.type
_entity_poly.pdbx_seq_one_letter_code
_entity_poly.pdbx_strand_id
1 'polypeptide(L)'
;VARLQSMGGAQVILTTITDSDAASALMPGLAPQGRLLVVGVGRTPLKVSPGALVSGERIVQGAITGSPFENERTLDFSVLADIRPMIETMPLSRAFEAYSRMRSGEARFRMVLVMGAGA
;
A
#
# COMPACT_ATOMS: atom_id res chain seq x y z
N VAL A 1 -4.60 -12.08 8.59
CA VAL A 1 -3.45 -12.85 9.08
C VAL A 1 -3.77 -14.34 9.06
N ALA A 2 -4.83 -14.83 9.72
CA ALA A 2 -5.15 -16.26 9.77
C ALA A 2 -5.19 -16.95 8.38
N ARG A 3 -5.77 -16.28 7.37
CA ARG A 3 -5.79 -16.81 5.99
C ARG A 3 -4.38 -16.90 5.38
N LEU A 4 -3.48 -15.96 5.67
CA LEU A 4 -2.09 -16.06 5.21
C LEU A 4 -1.38 -17.22 5.89
N GLN A 5 -1.58 -17.39 7.19
CA GLN A 5 -0.99 -18.50 7.94
C GLN A 5 -1.45 -19.87 7.43
N SER A 6 -2.74 -20.03 7.11
CA SER A 6 -3.27 -21.28 6.54
C SER A 6 -2.69 -21.63 5.17
N MET A 7 -2.09 -20.66 4.48
CA MET A 7 -1.42 -20.81 3.18
C MET A 7 0.11 -20.94 3.32
N GLY A 8 0.64 -21.07 4.54
CA GLY A 8 2.09 -21.13 4.80
C GLY A 8 2.75 -19.77 5.05
N GLY A 9 1.98 -18.70 5.07
CA GLY A 9 2.45 -17.33 5.23
C GLY A 9 2.82 -16.66 3.91
N ALA A 10 2.94 -15.32 3.94
CA ALA A 10 3.35 -14.54 2.79
C ALA A 10 4.89 -14.35 2.76
N GLN A 11 5.50 -14.51 1.59
CA GLN A 11 6.92 -14.22 1.39
C GLN A 11 7.19 -12.69 1.48
N VAL A 12 6.24 -11.88 1.00
CA VAL A 12 6.30 -10.43 1.09
C VAL A 12 4.93 -9.89 1.47
N ILE A 13 4.91 -8.98 2.44
CA ILE A 13 3.76 -8.13 2.75
C ILE A 13 4.19 -6.68 2.54
N LEU A 14 3.56 -5.97 1.61
CA LEU A 14 3.71 -4.54 1.44
C LEU A 14 2.60 -3.84 2.23
N THR A 15 2.95 -2.91 3.11
CA THR A 15 1.97 -2.11 3.84
C THR A 15 2.13 -0.62 3.56
N THR A 16 1.03 0.02 3.17
CA THR A 16 0.91 1.48 2.97
C THR A 16 0.10 2.15 4.08
N ILE A 17 -0.36 1.38 5.07
CA ILE A 17 -1.17 1.91 6.17
C ILE A 17 -0.33 2.77 7.11
N THR A 18 -0.96 3.80 7.67
CA THR A 18 -0.32 4.73 8.61
C THR A 18 -0.58 4.38 10.07
N ASP A 19 -1.39 3.36 10.32
CA ASP A 19 -1.64 2.79 11.65
C ASP A 19 -0.55 1.75 11.97
N SER A 20 0.34 2.11 12.89
CA SER A 20 1.49 1.26 13.26
C SER A 20 1.09 -0.01 14.00
N ASP A 21 -0.03 -0.01 14.73
CA ASP A 21 -0.52 -1.21 15.41
C ASP A 21 -1.09 -2.21 14.39
N ALA A 22 -1.86 -1.72 13.40
CA ALA A 22 -2.35 -2.53 12.31
C ALA A 22 -1.19 -3.09 11.44
N ALA A 23 -0.16 -2.28 11.17
CA ALA A 23 1.04 -2.74 10.46
C ALA A 23 1.80 -3.81 11.26
N SER A 24 1.93 -3.63 12.58
CA SER A 24 2.58 -4.60 13.48
C SER A 24 1.83 -5.94 13.51
N ALA A 25 0.50 -5.90 13.44
CA ALA A 25 -0.35 -7.08 13.44
C ALA A 25 -0.19 -7.95 12.16
N LEU A 26 0.49 -7.45 11.13
CA LEU A 26 0.77 -8.23 9.91
C LEU A 26 1.95 -9.20 10.06
N MET A 27 2.84 -8.97 11.03
CA MET A 27 4.05 -9.79 11.22
C MET A 27 3.80 -11.30 11.31
N PRO A 28 2.79 -11.78 12.05
CA PRO A 28 2.50 -13.22 12.11
C PRO A 28 2.02 -13.81 10.77
N GLY A 29 1.63 -12.98 9.82
CA GLY A 29 1.23 -13.41 8.47
C GLY A 29 2.39 -13.73 7.54
N LEU A 30 3.65 -13.43 7.94
CA LEU A 30 4.83 -13.74 7.15
C LEU A 30 5.24 -15.21 7.27
N ALA A 31 5.61 -15.78 6.14
CA ALA A 31 6.32 -17.06 6.08
C ALA A 31 7.71 -16.98 6.76
N PRO A 32 8.39 -18.11 7.01
CA PRO A 32 9.83 -18.09 7.30
C PRO A 32 10.60 -17.35 6.21
N GLN A 33 11.59 -16.53 6.60
CA GLN A 33 12.38 -15.64 5.74
C GLN A 33 11.54 -14.59 4.98
N GLY A 34 10.26 -14.43 5.35
CA GLY A 34 9.35 -13.44 4.76
C GLY A 34 9.72 -12.01 5.15
N ARG A 35 9.28 -11.06 4.33
CA ARG A 35 9.62 -9.64 4.46
C ARG A 35 8.38 -8.76 4.57
N LEU A 36 8.35 -7.90 5.60
CA LEU A 36 7.39 -6.81 5.71
C LEU A 36 8.03 -5.53 5.15
N LEU A 37 7.49 -5.04 4.03
CA LEU A 37 7.87 -3.75 3.44
C LEU A 37 6.93 -2.66 3.94
N VAL A 38 7.50 -1.67 4.65
CA VAL A 38 6.76 -0.55 5.25
C VAL A 38 6.97 0.69 4.40
N VAL A 39 5.91 1.15 3.75
CA VAL A 39 5.86 2.39 2.95
C VAL A 39 5.02 3.46 3.63
N GLY A 40 4.00 3.05 4.41
CA GLY A 40 3.18 3.98 5.18
C GLY A 40 3.92 4.53 6.39
N VAL A 41 3.82 5.85 6.62
CA VAL A 41 4.46 6.52 7.76
C VAL A 41 3.42 6.79 8.84
N GLY A 42 3.47 6.01 9.93
CA GLY A 42 2.68 6.22 11.13
C GLY A 42 3.35 7.21 12.09
N ARG A 43 2.58 7.69 13.06
CA ARG A 43 3.09 8.59 14.12
C ARG A 43 3.62 7.83 15.33
N THR A 44 3.22 6.58 15.50
CA THR A 44 3.64 5.72 16.62
C THR A 44 4.67 4.70 16.15
N PRO A 45 5.53 4.19 17.03
CA PRO A 45 6.49 3.15 16.69
C PRO A 45 5.82 1.86 16.21
N LEU A 46 6.46 1.18 15.26
CA LEU A 46 6.10 -0.18 14.88
C LEU A 46 6.54 -1.13 16.00
N LYS A 47 5.61 -1.97 16.47
CA LYS A 47 5.86 -2.93 17.56
C LYS A 47 6.25 -4.28 16.95
N VAL A 48 7.52 -4.62 17.01
CA VAL A 48 8.04 -5.90 16.50
C VAL A 48 8.81 -6.59 17.60
N SER A 49 8.38 -7.80 17.95
CA SER A 49 9.08 -8.63 18.92
C SER A 49 10.35 -9.22 18.32
N PRO A 50 11.50 -9.14 19.01
CA PRO A 50 12.73 -9.83 18.56
C PRO A 50 12.50 -11.33 18.29
N GLY A 51 11.72 -12.00 19.12
CA GLY A 51 11.38 -13.41 18.95
C GLY A 51 10.64 -13.69 17.64
N ALA A 52 9.75 -12.76 17.22
CA ALA A 52 9.04 -12.90 15.95
C ALA A 52 9.97 -12.77 14.72
N LEU A 53 11.06 -12.01 14.85
CA LEU A 53 12.08 -11.91 13.81
C LEU A 53 12.97 -13.16 13.79
N VAL A 54 13.54 -13.52 14.93
CA VAL A 54 14.54 -14.59 15.04
C VAL A 54 13.94 -15.96 14.72
N SER A 55 12.75 -16.28 15.24
CA SER A 55 12.15 -17.61 15.07
C SER A 55 11.84 -17.98 13.62
N GLY A 56 11.75 -16.99 12.73
CA GLY A 56 11.46 -17.24 11.32
C GLY A 56 12.42 -16.51 10.38
N GLU A 57 13.55 -15.98 10.87
CA GLU A 57 14.51 -15.19 10.07
C GLU A 57 13.83 -14.10 9.26
N ARG A 58 12.80 -13.44 9.84
CA ARG A 58 11.95 -12.47 9.15
C ARG A 58 12.62 -11.11 9.09
N ILE A 59 12.26 -10.34 8.06
CA ILE A 59 12.81 -9.01 7.80
C ILE A 59 11.70 -7.97 7.89
N VAL A 60 11.99 -6.84 8.56
CA VAL A 60 11.20 -5.60 8.45
C VAL A 60 12.07 -4.57 7.76
N GLN A 61 11.56 -4.01 6.68
CA GLN A 61 12.29 -3.07 5.83
C GLN A 61 11.42 -1.88 5.47
N GLY A 62 11.94 -0.67 5.69
CA GLY A 62 11.35 0.55 5.13
C GLY A 62 11.65 0.68 3.65
N ALA A 63 10.73 1.27 2.89
CA ALA A 63 10.93 1.63 1.50
C ALA A 63 10.35 3.01 1.23
N ILE A 64 11.05 3.81 0.45
CA ILE A 64 10.58 5.11 -0.04
C ILE A 64 9.89 4.95 -1.39
N THR A 65 9.05 5.90 -1.76
CA THR A 65 8.24 5.86 -2.99
C THR A 65 9.02 6.05 -4.29
N GLY A 66 10.30 6.31 -4.21
CA GLY A 66 11.19 6.41 -5.37
C GLY A 66 11.47 7.84 -5.84
N SER A 67 12.45 7.95 -6.71
CA SER A 67 12.86 9.16 -7.40
C SER A 67 11.99 9.41 -8.65
N PRO A 68 12.04 10.62 -9.26
CA PRO A 68 11.37 10.87 -10.54
C PRO A 68 11.75 9.88 -11.64
N PHE A 69 13.01 9.48 -11.70
CA PHE A 69 13.51 8.49 -12.67
C PHE A 69 12.88 7.09 -12.45
N GLU A 70 12.73 6.67 -11.18
CA GLU A 70 12.08 5.40 -10.87
C GLU A 70 10.58 5.44 -11.16
N ASN A 71 9.94 6.60 -11.00
CA ASN A 71 8.55 6.80 -11.38
C ASN A 71 8.36 6.70 -12.90
N GLU A 72 9.25 7.30 -13.70
CA GLU A 72 9.25 7.18 -15.16
C GLU A 72 9.36 5.71 -15.57
N ARG A 73 10.32 4.97 -15.04
CA ARG A 73 10.47 3.53 -15.30
C ARG A 73 9.25 2.71 -14.87
N THR A 74 8.58 3.11 -13.79
CA THR A 74 7.34 2.46 -13.33
C THR A 74 6.21 2.69 -14.34
N LEU A 75 6.11 3.88 -14.92
CA LEU A 75 5.13 4.18 -15.97
C LEU A 75 5.43 3.37 -17.24
N ASP A 76 6.69 3.31 -17.68
CA ASP A 76 7.11 2.51 -18.83
C ASP A 76 6.79 1.02 -18.63
N PHE A 77 7.09 0.49 -17.45
CA PHE A 77 6.74 -0.88 -17.10
C PHE A 77 5.23 -1.11 -17.09
N SER A 78 4.46 -0.13 -16.59
CA SER A 78 2.99 -0.23 -16.55
C SER A 78 2.39 -0.28 -17.96
N VAL A 79 2.96 0.50 -18.88
CA VAL A 79 2.57 0.45 -20.31
C VAL A 79 2.92 -0.90 -20.92
N LEU A 80 4.15 -1.37 -20.72
CA LEU A 80 4.65 -2.63 -21.26
C LEU A 80 3.83 -3.85 -20.77
N ALA A 81 3.43 -3.83 -19.50
CA ALA A 81 2.69 -4.92 -18.86
C ALA A 81 1.16 -4.74 -18.87
N ASP A 82 0.64 -3.70 -19.56
CA ASP A 82 -0.76 -3.28 -19.56
C ASP A 82 -1.39 -3.19 -18.16
N ILE A 83 -0.62 -2.68 -17.20
CA ILE A 83 -1.10 -2.45 -15.83
C ILE A 83 -1.79 -1.10 -15.77
N ARG A 84 -3.07 -1.10 -15.39
CA ARG A 84 -3.88 0.11 -15.26
C ARG A 84 -4.46 0.23 -13.85
N PRO A 85 -4.45 1.42 -13.24
CA PRO A 85 -5.11 1.61 -11.97
C PRO A 85 -6.64 1.55 -12.14
N MET A 86 -7.32 1.01 -11.15
CA MET A 86 -8.77 1.14 -11.06
C MET A 86 -9.11 2.55 -10.59
N ILE A 87 -9.83 3.32 -11.40
CA ILE A 87 -10.14 4.72 -11.13
C ILE A 87 -11.64 5.00 -11.26
N GLU A 88 -12.09 5.99 -10.50
CA GLU A 88 -13.36 6.69 -10.72
C GLU A 88 -13.05 8.13 -11.10
N THR A 89 -13.71 8.65 -12.13
CA THR A 89 -13.48 10.02 -12.61
C THR A 89 -14.60 10.95 -12.16
N MET A 90 -14.24 12.18 -11.81
CA MET A 90 -15.18 13.28 -11.56
C MET A 90 -14.66 14.58 -12.18
N PRO A 91 -15.55 15.49 -12.62
CA PRO A 91 -15.13 16.82 -13.06
C PRO A 91 -14.54 17.61 -11.89
N LEU A 92 -13.63 18.54 -12.18
CA LEU A 92 -13.00 19.39 -11.16
C LEU A 92 -14.03 20.15 -10.30
N SER A 93 -15.15 20.55 -10.88
CA SER A 93 -16.24 21.23 -10.16
C SER A 93 -16.83 20.39 -9.00
N ARG A 94 -16.64 19.07 -9.01
CA ARG A 94 -17.05 18.13 -7.95
C ARG A 94 -15.89 17.64 -7.09
N ALA A 95 -14.78 18.37 -7.02
CA ALA A 95 -13.58 17.97 -6.29
C ALA A 95 -13.85 17.66 -4.80
N PHE A 96 -14.72 18.45 -4.15
CA PHE A 96 -15.08 18.22 -2.74
C PHE A 96 -15.80 16.87 -2.54
N GLU A 97 -16.69 16.51 -3.46
CA GLU A 97 -17.37 15.22 -3.42
C GLU A 97 -16.41 14.06 -3.65
N ALA A 98 -15.51 14.18 -4.64
CA ALA A 98 -14.46 13.21 -4.88
C ALA A 98 -13.57 12.99 -3.64
N TYR A 99 -13.19 14.09 -2.98
CA TYR A 99 -12.43 14.04 -1.72
C TYR A 99 -13.21 13.33 -0.61
N SER A 100 -14.51 13.64 -0.47
CA SER A 100 -15.36 13.01 0.55
C SER A 100 -15.47 11.50 0.34
N ARG A 101 -15.67 11.05 -0.91
CA ARG A 101 -15.71 9.63 -1.28
C ARG A 101 -14.39 8.91 -0.99
N MET A 102 -13.26 9.57 -1.27
CA MET A 102 -11.94 9.04 -0.92
C MET A 102 -11.80 8.88 0.59
N ARG A 103 -12.23 9.88 1.36
CA ARG A 103 -12.13 9.88 2.83
C ARG A 103 -13.03 8.82 3.48
N SER A 104 -14.22 8.59 2.95
CA SER A 104 -15.16 7.56 3.46
C SER A 104 -14.77 6.13 3.06
N GLY A 105 -13.77 5.96 2.19
CA GLY A 105 -13.38 4.63 1.69
C GLY A 105 -14.33 4.07 0.64
N GLU A 106 -15.24 4.86 0.08
CA GLU A 106 -16.18 4.44 -0.97
C GLU A 106 -15.57 4.41 -2.36
N ALA A 107 -14.44 5.10 -2.56
CA ALA A 107 -13.76 5.13 -3.86
C ALA A 107 -13.14 3.77 -4.24
N ARG A 108 -13.28 3.37 -5.52
CA ARG A 108 -12.76 2.11 -6.10
C ARG A 108 -11.79 2.35 -7.25
N PHE A 109 -10.49 2.59 -6.99
CA PHE A 109 -9.85 2.80 -5.68
C PHE A 109 -9.26 4.20 -5.62
N ARG A 110 -9.16 4.88 -6.77
CA ARG A 110 -8.57 6.20 -6.92
C ARG A 110 -9.58 7.16 -7.54
N MET A 111 -9.85 8.28 -6.87
CA MET A 111 -10.57 9.39 -7.49
C MET A 111 -9.62 10.19 -8.38
N VAL A 112 -10.01 10.41 -9.63
CA VAL A 112 -9.28 11.24 -10.60
C VAL A 112 -10.17 12.41 -11.01
N LEU A 113 -9.65 13.62 -10.85
CA LEU A 113 -10.35 14.82 -11.30
C LEU A 113 -9.99 15.11 -12.75
N VAL A 114 -11.02 15.24 -13.59
CA VAL A 114 -10.85 15.57 -15.01
C VAL A 114 -10.93 17.09 -15.16
N MET A 115 -9.90 17.66 -15.78
CA MET A 115 -9.80 19.08 -16.08
C MET A 115 -10.39 19.36 -17.44
N GLY A 116 -11.29 20.36 -17.51
CA GLY A 116 -11.81 20.90 -18.78
C GLY A 116 -12.81 20.01 -19.53
N ALA A 117 -13.61 20.64 -20.40
CA ALA A 117 -14.72 20.15 -21.19
C ALA A 117 -16.00 19.86 -20.39
N GLY A 118 -16.60 20.89 -19.86
CA GLY A 118 -17.96 20.85 -19.33
C GLY A 118 -18.10 21.69 -18.06
N ALA A 119 -18.12 22.97 -18.22
CA ALA A 119 -18.90 23.83 -17.35
C ALA A 119 -20.35 23.71 -17.78
#